data_a5fbf492864db94cdefe7d0407b9d98f
#
_entry.id   a5fbf492864db94cdefe7d0407b9d98f
#
_cell.length_a   1.000
_cell.length_b   1.000
_cell.length_c   1.000
_cell.angle_alpha   90.00
_cell.angle_beta   90.00
_cell.angle_gamma   90.00
#
_symmetry.space_group_name_H-M   'P 1'
#
loop_
_entity.id
_entity.type
_entity.pdbx_description
1 polymer ?
#
loop_
_entity_poly.entity_id
_entity_poly.type
_entity_poly.pdbx_seq_one_letter_code
_entity_poly.pdbx_strand_id
1 'polypeptide(L)'
;MRRVVVTGMGMVTPLGDGVDVNWRRLMAAESGIRSIQAFDTSDLATKIAGEVPAGDKANGHFNADLYMLPKDQRKVDKFILFGMAAAKQAVEDSGWKPTDADGLNRTGVMIGSGIGGLPMIEETHTEYTNRGPRRISPFFVPASIINMI
;
A
#
# COMPACT_ATOMS: atom_id res chain seq x y z
N MET A 1 -21.60 9.43 27.44
CA MET A 1 -20.95 9.60 26.13
C MET A 1 -20.10 8.39 25.84
N ARG A 2 -20.21 7.75 24.67
CA ARG A 2 -19.35 6.60 24.31
C ARG A 2 -17.94 7.13 23.98
N ARG A 3 -16.91 6.52 24.54
CA ARG A 3 -15.52 6.83 24.20
C ARG A 3 -15.09 5.94 23.03
N VAL A 4 -14.39 6.54 22.06
CA VAL A 4 -13.72 5.84 20.97
C VAL A 4 -12.23 5.91 21.21
N VAL A 5 -11.54 4.79 21.05
CA VAL A 5 -10.09 4.66 21.26
C VAL A 5 -9.45 3.98 20.07
N VAL A 6 -8.19 4.30 19.80
CA VAL A 6 -7.34 3.58 18.85
C VAL A 6 -6.74 2.39 19.59
N THR A 7 -6.95 1.18 19.06
CA THR A 7 -6.47 -0.07 19.66
C THR A 7 -5.32 -0.71 18.91
N GLY A 8 -5.08 -0.30 17.66
CA GLY A 8 -3.95 -0.78 16.87
C GLY A 8 -3.66 0.13 15.70
N MET A 9 -2.41 0.14 15.28
CA MET A 9 -1.92 0.97 14.18
C MET A 9 -1.08 0.16 13.21
N GLY A 10 -1.13 0.55 11.92
CA GLY A 10 -0.25 0.02 10.89
C GLY A 10 0.20 1.14 9.97
N MET A 11 1.43 1.05 9.48
CA MET A 11 2.04 2.13 8.74
C MET A 11 2.99 1.63 7.65
N VAL A 12 2.79 2.13 6.44
CA VAL A 12 3.71 1.96 5.30
C VAL A 12 3.90 3.35 4.69
N THR A 13 5.11 3.87 4.76
CA THR A 13 5.43 5.25 4.31
C THR A 13 6.80 5.30 3.62
N PRO A 14 7.17 6.44 3.05
CA PRO A 14 8.53 6.65 2.55
C PRO A 14 9.63 6.54 3.62
N LEU A 15 9.28 6.61 4.89
CA LEU A 15 10.21 6.33 5.99
C LEU A 15 10.37 4.83 6.26
N GLY A 16 9.45 3.97 5.77
CA GLY A 16 9.58 2.52 5.91
C GLY A 16 8.28 1.80 6.25
N ASP A 17 8.42 0.55 6.65
CA ASP A 17 7.35 -0.40 6.92
C ASP A 17 7.27 -0.72 8.42
N GLY A 18 6.14 -0.38 9.04
CA GLY A 18 5.86 -0.57 10.47
C GLY A 18 5.93 0.72 11.28
N VAL A 19 5.09 0.79 12.32
CA VAL A 19 4.95 1.98 13.18
C VAL A 19 6.27 2.34 13.85
N ASP A 20 6.95 1.37 14.46
CA ASP A 20 8.20 1.60 15.20
C ASP A 20 9.33 2.12 14.31
N VAL A 21 9.44 1.60 13.10
CA VAL A 21 10.44 2.07 12.13
C VAL A 21 10.18 3.52 11.76
N ASN A 22 8.92 3.82 11.43
CA ASN A 22 8.52 5.17 11.07
C ASN A 22 8.72 6.16 12.22
N TRP A 23 8.29 5.79 13.41
CA TRP A 23 8.44 6.64 14.59
C TRP A 23 9.92 6.94 14.93
N ARG A 24 10.76 5.90 14.96
CA ARG A 24 12.20 6.04 15.21
C ARG A 24 12.87 6.97 14.18
N ARG A 25 12.59 6.80 12.90
CA ARG A 25 13.16 7.62 11.83
C ARG A 25 12.64 9.06 11.87
N LEU A 26 11.37 9.24 12.20
CA LEU A 26 10.79 10.56 12.39
C LEU A 26 11.45 11.30 13.56
N MET A 27 11.66 10.62 14.69
CA MET A 27 12.36 11.20 15.86
C MET A 27 13.83 11.49 15.58
N ALA A 28 14.45 10.77 14.66
CA ALA A 28 15.80 11.04 14.16
C ALA A 28 15.86 12.15 13.11
N ALA A 29 14.73 12.79 12.78
CA ALA A 29 14.58 13.79 11.72
C ALA A 29 15.03 13.29 10.33
N GLU A 30 14.90 11.97 10.07
CA GLU A 30 15.18 11.40 8.76
C GLU A 30 14.09 11.80 7.76
N SER A 31 14.50 12.13 6.52
CA SER A 31 13.58 12.42 5.43
C SER A 31 13.29 11.17 4.61
N GLY A 32 12.00 10.93 4.33
CA GLY A 32 11.57 9.95 3.33
C GLY A 32 11.53 10.49 1.90
N ILE A 33 11.82 11.78 1.71
CA ILE A 33 11.88 12.40 0.38
C ILE A 33 13.25 12.16 -0.22
N ARG A 34 13.29 11.56 -1.41
CA ARG A 34 14.51 11.16 -2.12
C ARG A 34 14.36 11.40 -3.61
N SER A 35 15.46 11.27 -4.36
CA SER A 35 15.40 11.25 -5.82
C SER A 35 14.51 10.11 -6.28
N ILE A 36 13.59 10.39 -7.21
CA ILE A 36 12.66 9.41 -7.77
C ILE A 36 13.45 8.31 -8.47
N GLN A 37 13.10 7.06 -8.16
CA GLN A 37 13.71 5.86 -8.75
C GLN A 37 12.73 5.07 -9.63
N ALA A 38 11.44 5.33 -9.52
CA ALA A 38 10.40 4.56 -10.20
C ALA A 38 10.36 4.78 -11.71
N PHE A 39 10.81 5.95 -12.18
CA PHE A 39 10.82 6.32 -13.61
C PHE A 39 11.85 7.41 -13.91
N ASP A 40 12.14 7.65 -15.19
CA ASP A 40 13.04 8.73 -15.62
C ASP A 40 12.38 10.10 -15.39
N THR A 41 13.12 10.97 -14.72
CA THR A 41 12.70 12.32 -14.36
C THR A 41 13.50 13.41 -15.09
N SER A 42 14.27 13.06 -16.10
CA SER A 42 15.17 14.01 -16.80
C SER A 42 14.43 15.25 -17.29
N ASP A 43 13.24 15.06 -17.85
CA ASP A 43 12.40 16.12 -18.43
C ASP A 43 11.43 16.78 -17.43
N LEU A 44 11.43 16.35 -16.16
CA LEU A 44 10.54 16.90 -15.15
C LEU A 44 11.22 18.01 -14.33
N ALA A 45 10.43 19.00 -13.93
CA ALA A 45 10.89 20.05 -13.03
C ALA A 45 11.17 19.52 -11.61
N THR A 46 10.35 18.59 -11.13
CA THR A 46 10.51 17.93 -9.82
C THR A 46 11.19 16.58 -10.00
N LYS A 47 12.25 16.35 -9.23
CA LYS A 47 13.08 15.13 -9.29
C LYS A 47 13.07 14.33 -7.99
N ILE A 48 12.29 14.76 -7.01
CA ILE A 48 12.21 14.15 -5.68
C ILE A 48 10.78 13.79 -5.34
N ALA A 49 10.61 12.65 -4.65
CA ALA A 49 9.32 12.21 -4.11
C ALA A 49 9.51 11.33 -2.87
N GLY A 50 8.41 11.05 -2.19
CA GLY A 50 8.34 10.05 -1.15
C GLY A 50 7.99 8.69 -1.72
N GLU A 51 8.98 7.85 -1.98
CA GLU A 51 8.79 6.46 -2.41
C GLU A 51 8.96 5.50 -1.24
N VAL A 52 8.05 4.51 -1.12
CA VAL A 52 8.17 3.45 -0.11
C VAL A 52 9.39 2.58 -0.44
N PRO A 53 10.38 2.49 0.46
CA PRO A 53 11.58 1.71 0.21
C PRO A 53 11.24 0.22 0.20
N ALA A 54 11.45 -0.45 -0.93
CA ALA A 54 11.28 -1.90 -1.07
C ALA A 54 12.55 -2.65 -0.68
N GLY A 55 12.42 -3.80 -0.03
CA GLY A 55 13.55 -4.62 0.35
C GLY A 55 13.35 -5.42 1.63
N ASP A 56 14.43 -5.62 2.39
CA ASP A 56 14.42 -6.41 3.61
C ASP A 56 13.73 -5.69 4.77
N LYS A 57 12.75 -6.35 5.35
CA LYS A 57 12.02 -5.89 6.54
C LYS A 57 12.94 -5.61 7.73
N ALA A 58 14.02 -6.36 7.88
CA ALA A 58 14.99 -6.15 8.95
C ALA A 58 15.64 -4.76 8.90
N ASN A 59 15.73 -4.17 7.70
CA ASN A 59 16.21 -2.82 7.46
C ASN A 59 15.07 -1.77 7.50
N GLY A 60 13.86 -2.18 7.87
CA GLY A 60 12.67 -1.33 7.88
C GLY A 60 12.13 -1.03 6.48
N HIS A 61 12.50 -1.82 5.48
CA HIS A 61 11.97 -1.70 4.12
C HIS A 61 10.71 -2.54 3.96
N PHE A 62 9.89 -2.16 2.99
CA PHE A 62 8.68 -2.87 2.67
C PHE A 62 8.99 -4.15 1.90
N ASN A 63 8.57 -5.29 2.45
CA ASN A 63 8.63 -6.59 1.78
C ASN A 63 7.22 -7.10 1.51
N ALA A 64 6.81 -7.06 0.26
CA ALA A 64 5.48 -7.45 -0.19
C ALA A 64 5.12 -8.91 0.16
N ASP A 65 6.10 -9.83 0.15
CA ASP A 65 5.88 -11.26 0.40
C ASP A 65 5.41 -11.57 1.83
N LEU A 66 5.61 -10.64 2.77
CA LEU A 66 5.10 -10.74 4.14
C LEU A 66 3.60 -10.46 4.26
N TYR A 67 3.03 -9.81 3.24
CA TYR A 67 1.66 -9.31 3.27
C TYR A 67 0.75 -9.98 2.24
N MET A 68 1.31 -10.41 1.10
CA MET A 68 0.54 -11.01 0.02
C MET A 68 1.38 -12.03 -0.74
N LEU A 69 0.77 -13.14 -1.15
CA LEU A 69 1.45 -14.15 -1.95
C LEU A 69 1.90 -13.58 -3.31
N PRO A 70 3.08 -13.93 -3.84
CA PRO A 70 3.60 -13.39 -5.10
C PRO A 70 2.66 -13.54 -6.30
N LYS A 71 1.86 -14.62 -6.34
CA LYS A 71 0.84 -14.83 -7.39
C LYS A 71 -0.29 -13.81 -7.34
N ASP A 72 -0.61 -13.28 -6.15
CA ASP A 72 -1.69 -12.33 -5.95
C ASP A 72 -1.20 -10.88 -6.07
N GLN A 73 0.07 -10.61 -5.74
CA GLN A 73 0.70 -9.30 -5.97
C GLN A 73 0.63 -8.86 -7.43
N ARG A 74 0.68 -9.81 -8.38
CA ARG A 74 0.57 -9.51 -9.83
C ARG A 74 -0.84 -9.11 -10.29
N LYS A 75 -1.83 -9.23 -9.41
CA LYS A 75 -3.25 -8.95 -9.71
C LYS A 75 -3.73 -7.64 -9.09
N VAL A 76 -2.86 -6.94 -8.37
CA VAL A 76 -3.20 -5.71 -7.65
C VAL A 76 -2.14 -4.64 -7.90
N ASP A 77 -2.57 -3.37 -7.89
CA ASP A 77 -1.63 -2.26 -7.90
C ASP A 77 -1.06 -2.01 -6.49
N LYS A 78 0.03 -1.27 -6.41
CA LYS A 78 0.79 -1.00 -5.17
C LYS A 78 -0.07 -0.39 -4.05
N PHE A 79 -1.06 0.46 -4.39
CA PHE A 79 -1.89 1.09 -3.37
C PHE A 79 -2.70 0.07 -2.57
N ILE A 80 -3.22 -0.98 -3.22
CA ILE A 80 -3.92 -2.09 -2.56
C ILE A 80 -2.95 -2.84 -1.64
N LEU A 81 -1.75 -3.14 -2.14
CA LEU A 81 -0.75 -3.86 -1.37
C LEU A 81 -0.31 -3.09 -0.12
N PHE A 82 -0.10 -1.78 -0.22
CA PHE A 82 0.26 -0.93 0.92
C PHE A 82 -0.88 -0.82 1.94
N GLY A 83 -2.11 -0.64 1.45
CA GLY A 83 -3.28 -0.58 2.33
C GLY A 83 -3.52 -1.89 3.07
N MET A 84 -3.42 -3.03 2.38
CA MET A 84 -3.51 -4.35 3.02
C MET A 84 -2.40 -4.58 4.04
N ALA A 85 -1.17 -4.15 3.75
CA ALA A 85 -0.07 -4.28 4.68
C ALA A 85 -0.29 -3.45 5.96
N ALA A 86 -0.72 -2.20 5.81
CA ALA A 86 -1.04 -1.33 6.94
C ALA A 86 -2.23 -1.88 7.75
N ALA A 87 -3.29 -2.34 7.07
CA ALA A 87 -4.45 -2.95 7.73
C ALA A 87 -4.07 -4.21 8.52
N LYS A 88 -3.26 -5.10 7.93
CA LYS A 88 -2.76 -6.29 8.62
C LYS A 88 -1.98 -5.93 9.88
N GLN A 89 -1.07 -4.97 9.82
CA GLN A 89 -0.32 -4.47 10.98
C GLN A 89 -1.28 -3.94 12.06
N ALA A 90 -2.26 -3.11 11.69
CA ALA A 90 -3.21 -2.53 12.63
C ALA A 90 -4.07 -3.59 13.33
N VAL A 91 -4.52 -4.60 12.59
CA VAL A 91 -5.30 -5.72 13.15
C VAL A 91 -4.44 -6.57 14.10
N GLU A 92 -3.19 -6.86 13.73
CA GLU A 92 -2.26 -7.61 14.58
C GLU A 92 -1.93 -6.83 15.86
N ASP A 93 -1.65 -5.55 15.77
CA ASP A 93 -1.34 -4.66 16.89
C ASP A 93 -2.53 -4.50 17.85
N SER A 94 -3.76 -4.40 17.31
CA SER A 94 -4.98 -4.30 18.12
C SER A 94 -5.29 -5.55 18.93
N GLY A 95 -4.79 -6.71 18.54
CA GLY A 95 -5.19 -8.00 19.10
C GLY A 95 -6.64 -8.39 18.87
N TRP A 96 -7.42 -7.62 18.07
CA TRP A 96 -8.82 -7.87 17.79
C TRP A 96 -8.99 -9.10 16.88
N LYS A 97 -9.51 -10.18 17.45
CA LYS A 97 -9.75 -11.45 16.74
C LYS A 97 -11.10 -12.04 17.15
N PRO A 98 -12.22 -11.42 16.76
CA PRO A 98 -13.53 -11.91 17.12
C PRO A 98 -13.79 -13.27 16.49
N THR A 99 -14.33 -14.21 17.28
CA THR A 99 -14.74 -15.54 16.81
C THR A 99 -16.24 -15.78 16.96
N ASP A 100 -16.91 -14.94 17.73
CA ASP A 100 -18.36 -14.99 17.93
C ASP A 100 -19.10 -14.12 16.90
N ALA A 101 -20.37 -14.46 16.67
CA ALA A 101 -21.19 -13.80 15.67
C ALA A 101 -21.40 -12.30 15.95
N ASP A 102 -21.53 -11.89 17.22
CA ASP A 102 -21.72 -10.47 17.58
C ASP A 102 -20.46 -9.67 17.27
N GLY A 103 -19.28 -10.15 17.69
CA GLY A 103 -18.01 -9.51 17.38
C GLY A 103 -17.76 -9.38 15.89
N LEU A 104 -18.02 -10.44 15.11
CA LEU A 104 -17.89 -10.42 13.65
C LEU A 104 -18.82 -9.41 13.00
N ASN A 105 -20.10 -9.41 13.37
CA ASN A 105 -21.11 -8.49 12.82
C ASN A 105 -20.88 -7.02 13.19
N ARG A 106 -20.13 -6.75 14.26
CA ARG A 106 -19.79 -5.41 14.73
C ARG A 106 -18.41 -4.95 14.24
N THR A 107 -17.71 -5.77 13.47
CA THR A 107 -16.43 -5.42 12.88
C THR A 107 -16.65 -4.94 11.45
N GLY A 108 -16.22 -3.72 11.16
CA GLY A 108 -16.32 -3.12 9.82
C GLY A 108 -14.95 -2.76 9.30
N VAL A 109 -14.83 -2.68 7.97
CA VAL A 109 -13.64 -2.19 7.27
C VAL A 109 -14.03 -0.92 6.51
N MET A 110 -13.23 0.12 6.66
CA MET A 110 -13.37 1.37 5.91
C MET A 110 -11.97 1.85 5.52
N ILE A 111 -11.68 1.82 4.23
CA ILE A 111 -10.38 2.26 3.68
C ILE A 111 -10.65 3.29 2.59
N GLY A 112 -9.93 4.41 2.63
CA GLY A 112 -9.96 5.44 1.60
C GLY A 112 -8.71 5.38 0.71
N SER A 113 -8.88 5.70 -0.57
CA SER A 113 -7.77 5.86 -1.52
C SER A 113 -7.97 7.13 -2.33
N GLY A 114 -6.89 7.87 -2.60
CA GLY A 114 -6.97 9.14 -3.33
C GLY A 114 -7.17 8.94 -4.83
N ILE A 115 -6.34 8.13 -5.47
CA ILE A 115 -6.30 8.01 -6.94
C ILE A 115 -6.52 6.57 -7.39
N GLY A 116 -6.12 5.59 -6.60
CA GLY A 116 -6.14 4.17 -6.98
C GLY A 116 -4.87 3.75 -7.75
N GLY A 117 -5.04 2.82 -8.69
CA GLY A 117 -3.94 2.18 -9.43
C GLY A 117 -3.49 2.95 -10.66
N LEU A 118 -2.97 4.17 -10.50
CA LEU A 118 -2.50 4.96 -11.63
C LEU A 118 -1.39 4.25 -12.45
N PRO A 119 -0.38 3.61 -11.83
CA PRO A 119 0.60 2.82 -12.58
C PRO A 119 -0.01 1.70 -13.41
N MET A 120 -0.98 0.97 -12.88
CA MET A 120 -1.68 -0.09 -13.61
C MET A 120 -2.47 0.47 -14.80
N ILE A 121 -3.07 1.65 -14.67
CA ILE A 121 -3.79 2.32 -15.75
C ILE A 121 -2.83 2.71 -16.87
N GLU A 122 -1.68 3.30 -16.53
CA GLU A 122 -0.65 3.72 -17.48
C GLU A 122 -0.06 2.52 -18.24
N GLU A 123 0.33 1.46 -17.53
CA GLU A 123 0.85 0.23 -18.10
C GLU A 123 -0.17 -0.43 -19.04
N THR A 124 -1.43 -0.53 -18.60
CA THR A 124 -2.51 -1.12 -19.42
C THR A 124 -2.78 -0.28 -20.66
N HIS A 125 -2.76 1.04 -20.57
CA HIS A 125 -2.90 1.92 -21.72
C HIS A 125 -1.77 1.72 -22.72
N THR A 126 -0.54 1.61 -22.25
CA THR A 126 0.64 1.35 -23.09
C THR A 126 0.54 -0.01 -23.80
N GLU A 127 0.15 -1.06 -23.07
CA GLU A 127 -0.09 -2.40 -23.66
C GLU A 127 -1.22 -2.36 -24.69
N TYR A 128 -2.31 -1.68 -24.40
CA TYR A 128 -3.43 -1.51 -25.33
C TYR A 128 -3.00 -0.83 -26.64
N THR A 129 -2.25 0.27 -26.52
CA THR A 129 -1.80 1.06 -27.67
C THR A 129 -0.82 0.25 -28.55
N ASN A 130 0.09 -0.49 -27.92
CA ASN A 130 1.14 -1.23 -28.63
C ASN A 130 0.67 -2.59 -29.18
N ARG A 131 -0.25 -3.28 -28.51
CA ARG A 131 -0.58 -4.69 -28.76
C ARG A 131 -2.07 -4.98 -28.92
N GLY A 132 -2.91 -3.96 -28.75
CA GLY A 132 -4.36 -4.04 -28.92
C GLY A 132 -5.13 -4.63 -27.72
N PRO A 133 -6.47 -4.64 -27.80
CA PRO A 133 -7.35 -4.90 -26.65
C PRO A 133 -7.24 -6.31 -26.06
N ARG A 134 -6.74 -7.28 -26.82
CA ARG A 134 -6.58 -8.68 -26.34
C ARG A 134 -5.50 -8.82 -25.26
N ARG A 135 -4.69 -7.79 -25.04
CA ARG A 135 -3.61 -7.78 -24.03
C ARG A 135 -4.00 -7.13 -22.71
N ILE A 136 -5.18 -6.54 -22.63
CA ILE A 136 -5.70 -5.99 -21.39
C ILE A 136 -5.93 -7.14 -20.39
N SER A 137 -5.34 -7.02 -19.22
CA SER A 137 -5.49 -8.01 -18.16
C SER A 137 -6.94 -8.07 -17.67
N PRO A 138 -7.50 -9.27 -17.43
CA PRO A 138 -8.81 -9.40 -16.78
C PRO A 138 -8.82 -8.83 -15.35
N PHE A 139 -7.65 -8.65 -14.75
CA PHE A 139 -7.50 -8.02 -13.45
C PHE A 139 -7.39 -6.49 -13.51
N PHE A 140 -7.41 -5.87 -14.69
CA PHE A 140 -7.24 -4.42 -14.83
C PHE A 140 -8.21 -3.64 -13.96
N VAL A 141 -9.51 -3.93 -14.04
CA VAL A 141 -10.52 -3.21 -13.26
C VAL A 141 -10.32 -3.42 -11.76
N PRO A 142 -10.30 -4.67 -11.22
CA PRO A 142 -10.14 -4.87 -9.78
C PRO A 142 -8.77 -4.42 -9.25
N ALA A 143 -7.73 -4.33 -10.09
CA ALA A 143 -6.42 -3.88 -9.67
C ALA A 143 -6.28 -2.36 -9.62
N SER A 144 -7.09 -1.60 -10.36
CA SER A 144 -6.92 -0.17 -10.56
C SER A 144 -7.93 0.72 -9.83
N ILE A 145 -9.17 0.24 -9.62
CA ILE A 145 -10.21 1.07 -9.01
C ILE A 145 -10.07 1.19 -7.49
N ILE A 146 -10.34 2.37 -6.96
CA ILE A 146 -10.08 2.75 -5.56
C ILE A 146 -10.86 1.95 -4.51
N ASN A 147 -12.01 1.40 -4.87
CA ASN A 147 -12.89 0.66 -3.95
C ASN A 147 -12.56 -0.84 -3.85
N MET A 148 -11.45 -1.28 -4.42
CA MET A 148 -11.02 -2.69 -4.37
C MET A 148 -9.91 -2.97 -3.34
N ILE A 149 -9.54 -1.96 -2.59
CA ILE A 149 -8.57 -2.08 -1.50
C ILE A 149 -9.17 -2.75 -0.26
#